data_6dc6b107892f459a9afe87b899f809b0
#
_entry.id   6dc6b107892f459a9afe87b899f809b0
#
_cell.length_a   1.000
_cell.length_b   1.000
_cell.length_c   1.000
_cell.angle_alpha   90.00
_cell.angle_beta   90.00
_cell.angle_gamma   90.00
#
_symmetry.space_group_name_H-M   'P 1'
#
loop_
_entity.id
_entity.type
_entity.pdbx_description
1 polymer ?
#
loop_
_entity_poly.entity_id
_entity_poly.type
_entity_poly.pdbx_seq_one_letter_code
_entity_poly.pdbx_strand_id
1 'polypeptide(L)'
;MPQKITYVDGHAVRFLDYASSDSAKTLVLLHGIGASAERWTRVIPALSKYFRVIVPDIIGFGYSDKPTVEYSMDFFLDFLAGFLERLRINKASIVGSSFGGHVATEFAIRSNRRVEKLVLAAPGGMMRTSTQTLDAYILAALYPTYENTWNAFSGMAHDPDAVTKEIVMDFVNRMRLPNAKYAFMSTLLGMRHAPKLQGRIASIISPTLLVWGDSDGMIPLQYAKEYSEIPDNELVVIKNCGHTPYVEKPMAFSKVVLKFLVGNNS
;
A
#
# COMPACT_ATOMS: atom_id res chain seq x y z
N MET A 1 -6.53 12.47 15.55
CA MET A 1 -6.65 11.95 14.17
C MET A 1 -8.05 11.38 14.02
N PRO A 2 -8.72 11.51 12.88
CA PRO A 2 -10.08 10.99 12.67
C PRO A 2 -10.06 9.46 12.47
N GLN A 3 -9.70 8.74 13.51
CA GLN A 3 -9.74 7.29 13.54
C GLN A 3 -11.16 6.80 13.66
N LYS A 4 -11.54 5.82 12.85
CA LYS A 4 -12.85 5.18 12.84
C LYS A 4 -12.71 3.66 12.79
N ILE A 5 -13.78 2.96 13.14
CA ILE A 5 -13.91 1.51 13.00
C ILE A 5 -15.18 1.22 12.20
N THR A 6 -15.11 0.27 11.31
CA THR A 6 -16.26 -0.34 10.63
C THR A 6 -16.13 -1.86 10.67
N TYR A 7 -17.16 -2.59 10.21
CA TYR A 7 -17.14 -4.04 10.19
C TYR A 7 -17.32 -4.53 8.76
N VAL A 8 -16.45 -5.42 8.33
CA VAL A 8 -16.49 -6.10 7.03
C VAL A 8 -16.52 -7.60 7.33
N ASP A 9 -17.55 -8.29 6.90
CA ASP A 9 -17.78 -9.73 7.14
C ASP A 9 -17.58 -10.15 8.61
N GLY A 10 -18.07 -9.31 9.53
CA GLY A 10 -17.97 -9.54 10.98
C GLY A 10 -16.64 -9.13 11.62
N HIS A 11 -15.65 -8.74 10.85
CA HIS A 11 -14.33 -8.32 11.35
C HIS A 11 -14.21 -6.81 11.49
N ALA A 12 -13.67 -6.35 12.62
CA ALA A 12 -13.43 -4.94 12.87
C ALA A 12 -12.26 -4.42 11.99
N VAL A 13 -12.52 -3.37 11.24
CA VAL A 13 -11.57 -2.68 10.38
C VAL A 13 -11.36 -1.27 10.88
N ARG A 14 -10.16 -0.99 11.36
CA ARG A 14 -9.76 0.36 11.72
C ARG A 14 -9.36 1.13 10.46
N PHE A 15 -9.73 2.41 10.38
CA PHE A 15 -9.30 3.28 9.29
C PHE A 15 -9.21 4.74 9.73
N LEU A 16 -8.45 5.52 8.96
CA LEU A 16 -8.41 6.98 9.08
C LEU A 16 -9.33 7.56 8.00
N ASP A 17 -10.13 8.58 8.36
CA ASP A 17 -11.05 9.26 7.45
C ASP A 17 -10.82 10.78 7.57
N TYR A 18 -10.18 11.34 6.58
CA TYR A 18 -9.93 12.77 6.47
C TYR A 18 -10.89 13.33 5.42
N ALA A 19 -12.05 13.80 5.89
CA ALA A 19 -13.00 14.48 5.03
C ALA A 19 -12.53 15.91 4.80
N SER A 20 -12.34 16.30 3.54
CA SER A 20 -12.38 17.70 3.14
C SER A 20 -13.84 18.12 3.03
N SER A 21 -14.17 19.33 3.52
CA SER A 21 -15.56 19.82 3.55
C SER A 21 -16.22 19.92 2.16
N ASP A 22 -15.44 19.95 1.09
CA ASP A 22 -15.91 20.28 -0.26
C ASP A 22 -15.58 19.23 -1.33
N SER A 23 -14.89 18.12 -1.00
CA SER A 23 -14.48 17.17 -2.03
C SER A 23 -15.47 16.04 -2.22
N ALA A 24 -16.07 16.00 -3.42
CA ALA A 24 -16.90 14.88 -3.87
C ALA A 24 -16.08 13.60 -4.18
N LYS A 25 -14.74 13.70 -4.36
CA LYS A 25 -13.88 12.61 -4.79
C LYS A 25 -13.17 11.93 -3.61
N THR A 26 -13.18 10.59 -3.62
CA THR A 26 -12.54 9.78 -2.60
C THR A 26 -11.20 9.22 -3.10
N LEU A 27 -10.20 9.28 -2.21
CA LEU A 27 -8.89 8.68 -2.40
C LEU A 27 -8.66 7.63 -1.31
N VAL A 28 -8.41 6.39 -1.70
CA VAL A 28 -8.12 5.28 -0.79
C VAL A 28 -6.62 4.97 -0.83
N LEU A 29 -5.97 4.92 0.34
CA LEU A 29 -4.55 4.63 0.46
C LEU A 29 -4.35 3.25 1.10
N LEU A 30 -3.71 2.31 0.39
CA LEU A 30 -3.46 0.94 0.83
C LEU A 30 -1.97 0.76 1.15
N HIS A 31 -1.67 0.43 2.39
CA HIS A 31 -0.31 0.23 2.89
C HIS A 31 0.29 -1.12 2.50
N GLY A 32 1.61 -1.29 2.68
CA GLY A 32 2.33 -2.54 2.44
C GLY A 32 2.06 -3.63 3.48
N ILE A 33 2.53 -4.85 3.22
CA ILE A 33 2.42 -5.98 4.14
C ILE A 33 3.02 -5.64 5.51
N GLY A 34 2.36 -6.03 6.60
CA GLY A 34 2.82 -5.77 7.98
C GLY A 34 2.76 -4.30 8.42
N ALA A 35 2.37 -3.38 7.54
CA ALA A 35 2.29 -1.95 7.85
C ALA A 35 0.94 -1.55 8.47
N SER A 36 0.65 -0.26 8.51
CA SER A 36 -0.59 0.33 8.99
C SER A 36 -0.87 1.66 8.30
N ALA A 37 -2.04 2.23 8.54
CA ALA A 37 -2.47 3.52 8.00
C ALA A 37 -1.50 4.67 8.34
N GLU A 38 -0.79 4.59 9.47
CA GLU A 38 0.18 5.59 9.93
C GLU A 38 1.30 5.84 8.93
N ARG A 39 1.61 4.86 8.08
CA ARG A 39 2.67 5.03 7.06
C ARG A 39 2.37 6.17 6.09
N TRP A 40 1.10 6.55 5.93
CA TRP A 40 0.65 7.59 5.02
C TRP A 40 0.56 9.00 5.64
N THR A 41 0.77 9.13 6.95
CA THR A 41 0.53 10.37 7.70
C THR A 41 1.27 11.58 7.14
N ARG A 42 2.48 11.41 6.56
CA ARG A 42 3.28 12.51 6.01
C ARG A 42 2.69 13.10 4.72
N VAL A 43 1.86 12.36 3.98
CA VAL A 43 1.28 12.81 2.70
C VAL A 43 -0.20 13.20 2.81
N ILE A 44 -0.91 12.70 3.82
CA ILE A 44 -2.33 13.00 4.03
C ILE A 44 -2.63 14.51 4.05
N PRO A 45 -1.86 15.39 4.73
CA PRO A 45 -2.17 16.83 4.78
C PRO A 45 -2.18 17.50 3.39
N ALA A 46 -1.37 17.02 2.44
CA ALA A 46 -1.39 17.54 1.08
C ALA A 46 -2.58 16.99 0.28
N LEU A 47 -2.84 15.68 0.40
CA LEU A 47 -3.88 14.98 -0.37
C LEU A 47 -5.30 15.36 0.10
N SER A 48 -5.49 15.53 1.42
CA SER A 48 -6.81 15.85 2.01
C SER A 48 -7.32 17.25 1.68
N LYS A 49 -6.50 18.11 1.08
CA LYS A 49 -6.95 19.39 0.53
C LYS A 49 -7.84 19.21 -0.71
N TYR A 50 -7.68 18.09 -1.44
CA TYR A 50 -8.34 17.84 -2.73
C TYR A 50 -9.28 16.65 -2.71
N PHE A 51 -9.12 15.74 -1.73
CA PHE A 51 -9.84 14.47 -1.65
C PHE A 51 -10.33 14.18 -0.24
N ARG A 52 -11.45 13.46 -0.14
CA ARG A 52 -11.71 12.67 1.06
C ARG A 52 -10.71 11.52 1.07
N VAL A 53 -9.77 11.52 2.02
CA VAL A 53 -8.72 10.50 2.12
C VAL A 53 -9.11 9.44 3.13
N ILE A 54 -9.25 8.20 2.66
CA ILE A 54 -9.60 7.01 3.45
C ILE A 54 -8.40 6.09 3.49
N VAL A 55 -7.95 5.73 4.70
CA VAL A 55 -6.75 4.91 4.88
C VAL A 55 -7.08 3.74 5.81
N PRO A 56 -7.52 2.58 5.28
CA PRO A 56 -7.75 1.41 6.12
C PRO A 56 -6.43 0.82 6.60
N ASP A 57 -6.44 0.27 7.83
CA ASP A 57 -5.57 -0.83 8.16
C ASP A 57 -6.13 -2.07 7.43
N ILE A 58 -5.39 -2.58 6.45
CA ILE A 58 -5.82 -3.76 5.68
C ILE A 58 -6.04 -4.91 6.65
N ILE A 59 -7.14 -5.66 6.48
CA ILE A 59 -7.46 -6.82 7.34
C ILE A 59 -6.23 -7.74 7.48
N GLY A 60 -5.96 -8.19 8.69
CA GLY A 60 -4.74 -8.95 9.02
C GLY A 60 -3.56 -8.06 9.47
N PHE A 61 -3.63 -6.74 9.27
CA PHE A 61 -2.54 -5.81 9.58
C PHE A 61 -3.01 -4.62 10.41
N GLY A 62 -2.03 -3.79 10.78
CA GLY A 62 -2.29 -2.61 11.60
C GLY A 62 -3.00 -2.95 12.91
N TYR A 63 -4.05 -2.22 13.18
CA TYR A 63 -4.94 -2.42 14.33
C TYR A 63 -6.32 -2.96 13.92
N SER A 64 -6.50 -3.37 12.65
CA SER A 64 -7.65 -4.17 12.22
C SER A 64 -7.55 -5.60 12.74
N ASP A 65 -8.68 -6.30 12.74
CA ASP A 65 -8.74 -7.72 13.12
C ASP A 65 -7.78 -8.58 12.28
N LYS A 66 -7.33 -9.68 12.90
CA LYS A 66 -6.43 -10.66 12.32
C LYS A 66 -7.04 -12.05 12.44
N PRO A 67 -8.11 -12.32 11.64
CA PRO A 67 -8.79 -13.61 11.69
C PRO A 67 -7.85 -14.76 11.32
N THR A 68 -8.13 -15.95 11.83
CA THR A 68 -7.40 -17.17 11.47
C THR A 68 -8.05 -17.77 10.22
N VAL A 69 -7.70 -17.21 9.06
CA VAL A 69 -8.20 -17.59 7.73
C VAL A 69 -7.04 -17.71 6.76
N GLU A 70 -7.27 -18.27 5.58
CA GLU A 70 -6.30 -18.16 4.47
C GLU A 70 -6.32 -16.75 3.90
N TYR A 71 -5.17 -16.06 3.97
CA TYR A 71 -4.99 -14.71 3.43
C TYR A 71 -4.64 -14.76 1.94
N SER A 72 -5.58 -15.30 1.14
CA SER A 72 -5.46 -15.34 -0.33
C SER A 72 -5.67 -13.95 -0.95
N MET A 73 -5.32 -13.78 -2.22
CA MET A 73 -5.59 -12.52 -2.92
C MET A 73 -7.10 -12.26 -3.01
N ASP A 74 -7.92 -13.27 -3.26
CA ASP A 74 -9.38 -13.12 -3.29
C ASP A 74 -9.93 -12.63 -1.95
N PHE A 75 -9.42 -13.13 -0.81
CA PHE A 75 -9.79 -12.63 0.51
C PHE A 75 -9.55 -11.11 0.64
N PHE A 76 -8.40 -10.62 0.16
CA PHE A 76 -8.12 -9.17 0.19
C PHE A 76 -8.97 -8.36 -0.78
N LEU A 77 -9.32 -8.92 -1.93
CA LEU A 77 -10.21 -8.26 -2.89
C LEU A 77 -11.64 -8.17 -2.37
N ASP A 78 -12.14 -9.23 -1.73
CA ASP A 78 -13.45 -9.25 -1.10
C ASP A 78 -13.49 -8.29 0.10
N PHE A 79 -12.44 -8.28 0.93
CA PHE A 79 -12.27 -7.28 1.98
C PHE A 79 -12.35 -5.85 1.43
N LEU A 80 -11.58 -5.52 0.39
CA LEU A 80 -11.57 -4.16 -0.17
C LEU A 80 -12.94 -3.78 -0.75
N ALA A 81 -13.58 -4.71 -1.47
CA ALA A 81 -14.92 -4.50 -2.00
C ALA A 81 -15.93 -4.21 -0.89
N GLY A 82 -15.99 -5.07 0.13
CA GLY A 82 -16.88 -4.93 1.28
C GLY A 82 -16.60 -3.67 2.10
N PHE A 83 -15.31 -3.30 2.29
CA PHE A 83 -14.93 -2.07 2.96
C PHE A 83 -15.46 -0.81 2.24
N LEU A 84 -15.29 -0.75 0.92
CA LEU A 84 -15.82 0.34 0.11
C LEU A 84 -17.35 0.41 0.16
N GLU A 85 -18.03 -0.73 0.13
CA GLU A 85 -19.50 -0.82 0.24
C GLU A 85 -20.01 -0.33 1.59
N ARG A 86 -19.37 -0.74 2.69
CA ARG A 86 -19.71 -0.27 4.04
C ARG A 86 -19.60 1.24 4.18
N LEU A 87 -18.65 1.86 3.47
CA LEU A 87 -18.47 3.31 3.44
C LEU A 87 -19.30 4.00 2.34
N ARG A 88 -20.11 3.27 1.57
CA ARG A 88 -20.92 3.75 0.43
C ARG A 88 -20.04 4.42 -0.63
N ILE A 89 -18.87 3.88 -0.89
CA ILE A 89 -17.92 4.34 -1.90
C ILE A 89 -18.09 3.48 -3.14
N ASN A 90 -18.80 3.99 -4.15
CA ASN A 90 -19.04 3.26 -5.40
C ASN A 90 -17.80 3.28 -6.31
N LYS A 91 -17.08 4.41 -6.33
CA LYS A 91 -15.89 4.62 -7.15
C LYS A 91 -14.89 5.50 -6.41
N ALA A 92 -13.60 5.17 -6.50
CA ALA A 92 -12.51 5.92 -5.87
C ALA A 92 -11.25 5.89 -6.71
N SER A 93 -10.37 6.89 -6.53
CA SER A 93 -8.96 6.71 -6.87
C SER A 93 -8.27 5.90 -5.78
N ILE A 94 -7.33 5.03 -6.16
CA ILE A 94 -6.64 4.14 -5.23
C ILE A 94 -5.13 4.38 -5.34
N VAL A 95 -4.47 4.58 -4.20
CA VAL A 95 -3.02 4.57 -4.08
C VAL A 95 -2.62 3.34 -3.30
N GLY A 96 -1.85 2.45 -3.89
CA GLY A 96 -1.34 1.24 -3.22
C GLY A 96 0.18 1.20 -3.20
N SER A 97 0.77 0.84 -2.06
CA SER A 97 2.21 0.65 -1.94
C SER A 97 2.55 -0.81 -1.68
N SER A 98 3.58 -1.33 -2.37
CA SER A 98 4.10 -2.67 -2.12
C SER A 98 2.98 -3.73 -2.23
N PHE A 99 2.69 -4.47 -1.16
CA PHE A 99 1.54 -5.38 -1.07
C PHE A 99 0.20 -4.67 -1.34
N GLY A 100 -0.03 -3.49 -0.75
CA GLY A 100 -1.23 -2.69 -1.05
C GLY A 100 -1.31 -2.28 -2.53
N GLY A 101 -0.17 -2.14 -3.21
CA GLY A 101 -0.08 -1.95 -4.66
C GLY A 101 -0.50 -3.20 -5.43
N HIS A 102 -0.13 -4.40 -4.96
CA HIS A 102 -0.59 -5.67 -5.54
C HIS A 102 -2.12 -5.82 -5.40
N VAL A 103 -2.65 -5.58 -4.19
CA VAL A 103 -4.11 -5.60 -3.95
C VAL A 103 -4.83 -4.58 -4.85
N ALA A 104 -4.31 -3.35 -4.97
CA ALA A 104 -4.88 -2.31 -5.81
C ALA A 104 -4.88 -2.70 -7.30
N THR A 105 -3.79 -3.32 -7.78
CA THR A 105 -3.67 -3.83 -9.15
C THR A 105 -4.71 -4.91 -9.44
N GLU A 106 -4.79 -5.93 -8.58
CA GLU A 106 -5.76 -7.01 -8.71
C GLU A 106 -7.21 -6.50 -8.60
N PHE A 107 -7.44 -5.53 -7.71
CA PHE A 107 -8.76 -4.90 -7.61
C PHE A 107 -9.14 -4.12 -8.87
N ALA A 108 -8.18 -3.44 -9.49
CA ALA A 108 -8.40 -2.75 -10.77
C ALA A 108 -8.69 -3.74 -11.91
N ILE A 109 -8.07 -4.93 -11.92
CA ILE A 109 -8.38 -5.99 -12.89
C ILE A 109 -9.81 -6.53 -12.66
N ARG A 110 -10.14 -6.87 -11.41
CA ARG A 110 -11.44 -7.51 -11.06
C ARG A 110 -12.62 -6.54 -11.11
N SER A 111 -12.38 -5.27 -10.76
CA SER A 111 -13.43 -4.25 -10.52
C SER A 111 -13.13 -2.93 -11.25
N ASN A 112 -12.76 -3.00 -12.52
CA ASN A 112 -12.30 -1.89 -13.34
C ASN A 112 -13.15 -0.60 -13.21
N ARG A 113 -14.48 -0.74 -13.16
CA ARG A 113 -15.41 0.41 -13.09
C ARG A 113 -15.42 1.11 -11.74
N ARG A 114 -14.85 0.49 -10.69
CA ARG A 114 -14.79 1.04 -9.33
C ARG A 114 -13.52 1.84 -9.07
N VAL A 115 -12.51 1.76 -9.95
CA VAL A 115 -11.26 2.52 -9.85
C VAL A 115 -11.30 3.70 -10.82
N GLU A 116 -11.19 4.93 -10.30
CA GLU A 116 -11.17 6.14 -11.12
C GLU A 116 -9.78 6.37 -11.70
N LYS A 117 -8.76 6.40 -10.85
CA LYS A 117 -7.34 6.45 -11.19
C LYS A 117 -6.56 5.54 -10.24
N LEU A 118 -5.48 4.97 -10.71
CA LEU A 118 -4.64 4.05 -9.95
C LEU A 118 -3.24 4.64 -9.77
N VAL A 119 -2.74 4.66 -8.54
CA VAL A 119 -1.34 5.03 -8.24
C VAL A 119 -0.67 3.86 -7.54
N LEU A 120 0.42 3.38 -8.09
CA LEU A 120 1.16 2.22 -7.62
C LEU A 120 2.57 2.65 -7.19
N ALA A 121 2.82 2.68 -5.88
CA ALA A 121 4.13 3.00 -5.31
C ALA A 121 4.91 1.69 -5.07
N ALA A 122 5.88 1.41 -5.92
CA ALA A 122 6.69 0.18 -5.89
C ALA A 122 5.84 -1.08 -5.61
N PRO A 123 4.83 -1.39 -6.47
CA PRO A 123 3.86 -2.44 -6.19
C PRO A 123 4.49 -3.83 -6.19
N GLY A 124 3.97 -4.72 -5.33
CA GLY A 124 4.27 -6.15 -5.33
C GLY A 124 3.57 -6.88 -6.49
N GLY A 125 3.84 -8.20 -6.60
CA GLY A 125 3.14 -9.09 -7.54
C GLY A 125 3.95 -9.45 -8.79
N MET A 126 4.96 -8.67 -9.17
CA MET A 126 5.83 -8.95 -10.33
C MET A 126 7.19 -9.55 -9.97
N MET A 127 7.60 -9.49 -8.71
CA MET A 127 8.89 -10.06 -8.28
C MET A 127 8.91 -11.58 -8.45
N ARG A 128 10.03 -12.09 -8.99
CA ARG A 128 10.25 -13.54 -9.21
C ARG A 128 11.21 -14.14 -8.20
N THR A 129 12.06 -13.32 -7.59
CA THR A 129 13.08 -13.72 -6.62
C THR A 129 13.04 -12.78 -5.44
N SER A 130 13.38 -13.29 -4.26
CA SER A 130 13.54 -12.44 -3.08
C SER A 130 14.77 -11.54 -3.20
N THR A 131 14.77 -10.46 -2.42
CA THR A 131 15.93 -9.59 -2.21
C THR A 131 16.41 -9.73 -0.76
N GLN A 132 17.67 -9.41 -0.49
CA GLN A 132 18.20 -9.40 0.88
C GLN A 132 17.36 -8.49 1.82
N THR A 133 16.89 -7.36 1.29
CA THR A 133 16.02 -6.44 2.04
C THR A 133 14.66 -7.06 2.36
N LEU A 134 14.05 -7.78 1.40
CA LEU A 134 12.80 -8.49 1.66
C LEU A 134 13.00 -9.62 2.68
N ASP A 135 14.09 -10.38 2.59
CA ASP A 135 14.40 -11.44 3.55
C ASP A 135 14.60 -10.88 4.96
N ALA A 136 15.33 -9.76 5.09
CA ALA A 136 15.47 -9.04 6.35
C ALA A 136 14.13 -8.54 6.90
N TYR A 137 13.23 -8.05 6.04
CA TYR A 137 11.89 -7.62 6.43
C TYR A 137 11.03 -8.79 6.94
N ILE A 138 11.09 -9.93 6.26
CA ILE A 138 10.41 -11.16 6.71
C ILE A 138 10.95 -11.60 8.07
N LEU A 139 12.27 -11.59 8.25
CA LEU A 139 12.90 -11.91 9.53
C LEU A 139 12.43 -10.97 10.64
N ALA A 140 12.39 -9.67 10.38
CA ALA A 140 11.90 -8.68 11.34
C ALA A 140 10.43 -8.90 11.71
N ALA A 141 9.58 -9.33 10.77
CA ALA A 141 8.18 -9.64 11.04
C ALA A 141 8.02 -10.90 11.93
N LEU A 142 8.82 -11.93 11.70
CA LEU A 142 8.77 -13.18 12.48
C LEU A 142 9.41 -13.04 13.86
N TYR A 143 10.51 -12.30 13.93
CA TYR A 143 11.27 -12.04 15.16
C TYR A 143 11.35 -10.53 15.41
N PRO A 144 10.23 -9.89 15.85
CA PRO A 144 10.11 -8.45 15.96
C PRO A 144 10.88 -7.92 17.15
N THR A 145 12.16 -7.61 16.92
CA THR A 145 13.06 -6.86 17.79
C THR A 145 13.34 -5.49 17.18
N TYR A 146 13.82 -4.56 17.98
CA TYR A 146 14.26 -3.26 17.50
C TYR A 146 15.36 -3.43 16.43
N GLU A 147 16.36 -4.23 16.71
CA GLU A 147 17.53 -4.44 15.84
C GLU A 147 17.13 -5.04 14.48
N ASN A 148 16.39 -6.16 14.48
CA ASN A 148 15.95 -6.78 13.22
C ASN A 148 15.10 -5.79 12.37
N THR A 149 14.22 -5.04 13.03
CA THR A 149 13.35 -4.10 12.35
C THR A 149 14.11 -2.87 11.84
N TRP A 150 15.05 -2.35 12.64
CA TRP A 150 15.93 -1.28 12.20
C TRP A 150 16.75 -1.68 10.97
N ASN A 151 17.38 -2.85 11.00
CA ASN A 151 18.17 -3.37 9.88
C ASN A 151 17.33 -3.51 8.60
N ALA A 152 16.12 -4.09 8.72
CA ALA A 152 15.23 -4.25 7.60
C ALA A 152 14.79 -2.89 7.01
N PHE A 153 14.40 -1.94 7.88
CA PHE A 153 13.91 -0.64 7.44
C PHE A 153 15.03 0.24 6.87
N SER A 154 16.23 0.17 7.44
CA SER A 154 17.41 0.85 6.89
C SER A 154 17.79 0.32 5.50
N GLY A 155 17.65 -0.99 5.26
CA GLY A 155 17.84 -1.58 3.93
C GLY A 155 16.75 -1.19 2.91
N MET A 156 15.56 -0.80 3.39
CA MET A 156 14.47 -0.32 2.52
C MET A 156 14.63 1.15 2.12
N ALA A 157 15.25 1.97 2.98
CA ALA A 157 15.40 3.39 2.79
C ALA A 157 16.70 3.71 2.03
N HIS A 158 16.66 4.75 1.18
CA HIS A 158 17.88 5.34 0.64
C HIS A 158 18.63 6.13 1.72
N ASP A 159 17.87 6.86 2.56
CA ASP A 159 18.39 7.65 3.67
C ASP A 159 18.01 6.96 4.99
N PRO A 160 18.97 6.36 5.71
CA PRO A 160 18.71 5.69 6.98
C PRO A 160 18.10 6.63 8.05
N ASP A 161 18.33 7.95 7.97
CA ASP A 161 17.76 8.93 8.90
C ASP A 161 16.23 9.07 8.74
N ALA A 162 15.66 8.59 7.63
CA ALA A 162 14.22 8.48 7.47
C ALA A 162 13.58 7.40 8.38
N VAL A 163 14.41 6.48 8.91
CA VAL A 163 13.99 5.38 9.80
C VAL A 163 14.09 5.86 11.25
N THR A 164 12.97 6.29 11.83
CA THR A 164 12.95 6.75 13.21
C THR A 164 12.65 5.62 14.21
N LYS A 165 13.03 5.82 15.47
CA LYS A 165 12.74 4.87 16.56
C LYS A 165 11.24 4.59 16.67
N GLU A 166 10.40 5.61 16.48
CA GLU A 166 8.94 5.50 16.56
C GLU A 166 8.41 4.57 15.46
N ILE A 167 8.89 4.71 14.23
CA ILE A 167 8.50 3.84 13.09
C ILE A 167 8.90 2.38 13.36
N VAL A 168 10.10 2.15 13.90
CA VAL A 168 10.60 0.82 14.23
C VAL A 168 9.76 0.20 15.35
N MET A 169 9.55 0.94 16.45
CA MET A 169 8.80 0.43 17.61
C MET A 169 7.32 0.20 17.29
N ASP A 170 6.71 1.05 16.45
CA ASP A 170 5.35 0.84 15.98
C ASP A 170 5.20 -0.50 15.24
N PHE A 171 6.14 -0.80 14.33
CA PHE A 171 6.15 -2.10 13.65
C PHE A 171 6.34 -3.27 14.63
N VAL A 172 7.35 -3.18 15.53
CA VAL A 172 7.61 -4.21 16.54
C VAL A 172 6.37 -4.49 17.38
N ASN A 173 5.71 -3.45 17.86
CA ASN A 173 4.51 -3.58 18.69
C ASN A 173 3.36 -4.24 17.93
N ARG A 174 3.11 -3.84 16.68
CA ARG A 174 2.04 -4.43 15.86
C ARG A 174 2.32 -5.90 15.49
N MET A 175 3.57 -6.25 15.21
CA MET A 175 3.93 -7.66 14.90
C MET A 175 3.89 -8.58 16.13
N ARG A 176 3.78 -8.01 17.35
CA ARG A 176 3.56 -8.75 18.60
C ARG A 176 2.07 -8.93 18.94
N LEU A 177 1.17 -8.28 18.22
CA LEU A 177 -0.27 -8.48 18.41
C LEU A 177 -0.67 -9.93 18.09
N PRO A 178 -1.73 -10.46 18.73
CA PRO A 178 -2.25 -11.79 18.41
C PRO A 178 -2.48 -11.97 16.92
N ASN A 179 -2.12 -13.13 16.40
CA ASN A 179 -2.23 -13.53 14.98
C ASN A 179 -1.46 -12.67 13.95
N ALA A 180 -0.71 -11.62 14.36
CA ALA A 180 -0.02 -10.75 13.40
C ALA A 180 1.00 -11.51 12.54
N LYS A 181 1.79 -12.41 13.14
CA LYS A 181 2.76 -13.24 12.41
C LYS A 181 2.07 -14.26 11.50
N TYR A 182 0.96 -14.84 11.97
CA TYR A 182 0.16 -15.75 11.15
C TYR A 182 -0.37 -15.02 9.91
N ALA A 183 -1.02 -13.88 10.08
CA ALA A 183 -1.54 -13.07 8.98
C ALA A 183 -0.44 -12.67 8.00
N PHE A 184 0.72 -12.26 8.50
CA PHE A 184 1.87 -11.89 7.68
C PHE A 184 2.35 -13.06 6.81
N MET A 185 2.59 -14.24 7.42
CA MET A 185 3.08 -15.43 6.69
C MET A 185 2.04 -16.00 5.73
N SER A 186 0.77 -16.07 6.16
CA SER A 186 -0.32 -16.52 5.29
C SER A 186 -0.50 -15.59 4.08
N THR A 187 -0.32 -14.27 4.26
CA THR A 187 -0.34 -13.31 3.15
C THR A 187 0.81 -13.55 2.16
N LEU A 188 2.02 -13.80 2.64
CA LEU A 188 3.16 -14.12 1.74
C LEU A 188 2.89 -15.38 0.91
N LEU A 189 2.30 -16.41 1.52
CA LEU A 189 1.89 -17.62 0.82
C LEU A 189 0.77 -17.32 -0.18
N GLY A 190 -0.25 -16.56 0.20
CA GLY A 190 -1.33 -16.12 -0.68
C GLY A 190 -0.83 -15.33 -1.89
N MET A 191 0.11 -14.42 -1.69
CA MET A 191 0.77 -13.69 -2.79
C MET A 191 1.53 -14.64 -3.75
N ARG A 192 2.22 -15.64 -3.21
CA ARG A 192 2.97 -16.62 -4.00
C ARG A 192 2.03 -17.50 -4.85
N HIS A 193 0.85 -17.80 -4.34
CA HIS A 193 -0.15 -18.63 -5.03
C HIS A 193 -1.11 -17.79 -5.91
N ALA A 194 -1.08 -16.47 -5.80
CA ALA A 194 -1.89 -15.59 -6.62
C ALA A 194 -1.60 -15.80 -8.13
N PRO A 195 -2.62 -15.65 -9.00
CA PRO A 195 -2.42 -15.69 -10.44
C PRO A 195 -1.38 -14.64 -10.87
N LYS A 196 -0.51 -15.00 -11.80
CA LYS A 196 0.50 -14.06 -12.33
C LYS A 196 -0.19 -12.82 -12.94
N LEU A 197 0.37 -11.65 -12.67
CA LEU A 197 -0.16 -10.38 -13.20
C LEU A 197 0.12 -10.18 -14.69
N GLN A 198 1.20 -10.78 -15.22
CA GLN A 198 1.58 -10.66 -16.63
C GLN A 198 0.41 -11.05 -17.56
N GLY A 199 0.17 -10.25 -18.58
CA GLY A 199 -0.94 -10.37 -19.52
C GLY A 199 -2.29 -9.92 -18.96
N ARG A 200 -2.52 -10.02 -17.62
CA ARG A 200 -3.79 -9.64 -16.99
C ARG A 200 -3.91 -8.14 -16.76
N ILE A 201 -2.81 -7.46 -16.45
CA ILE A 201 -2.78 -6.01 -16.22
C ILE A 201 -3.12 -5.20 -17.48
N ALA A 202 -3.03 -5.79 -18.68
CA ALA A 202 -3.48 -5.18 -19.93
C ALA A 202 -5.00 -4.91 -19.95
N SER A 203 -5.77 -5.55 -19.06
CA SER A 203 -7.21 -5.28 -18.90
C SER A 203 -7.54 -4.07 -18.03
N ILE A 204 -6.56 -3.46 -17.37
CA ILE A 204 -6.77 -2.28 -16.53
C ILE A 204 -7.09 -1.07 -17.43
N ILE A 205 -8.27 -0.49 -17.23
CA ILE A 205 -8.74 0.67 -18.00
C ILE A 205 -8.52 2.01 -17.28
N SER A 206 -8.20 1.96 -15.99
CA SER A 206 -7.97 3.17 -15.20
C SER A 206 -6.62 3.78 -15.55
N PRO A 207 -6.53 5.10 -15.80
CA PRO A 207 -5.24 5.77 -15.89
C PRO A 207 -4.38 5.42 -14.67
N THR A 208 -3.13 5.04 -14.91
CA THR A 208 -2.24 4.48 -13.89
C THR A 208 -0.93 5.25 -13.80
N LEU A 209 -0.56 5.66 -12.58
CA LEU A 209 0.74 6.23 -12.26
C LEU A 209 1.57 5.23 -11.47
N LEU A 210 2.74 4.88 -11.99
CA LEU A 210 3.76 4.13 -11.28
C LEU A 210 4.73 5.12 -10.63
N VAL A 211 4.98 4.98 -9.33
CA VAL A 211 5.95 5.79 -8.59
C VAL A 211 6.98 4.88 -7.96
N TRP A 212 8.26 5.13 -8.24
CA TRP A 212 9.34 4.29 -7.73
C TRP A 212 10.50 5.11 -7.20
N GLY A 213 11.17 4.62 -6.14
CA GLY A 213 12.46 5.14 -5.75
C GLY A 213 13.58 4.53 -6.60
N ASP A 214 14.60 5.31 -6.98
CA ASP A 214 15.73 4.81 -7.78
C ASP A 214 16.65 3.87 -6.99
N SER A 215 16.57 3.89 -5.68
CA SER A 215 17.39 3.11 -4.74
C SER A 215 16.55 2.07 -3.96
N ASP A 216 15.43 1.62 -4.53
CA ASP A 216 14.55 0.63 -3.88
C ASP A 216 15.26 -0.75 -3.79
N GLY A 217 15.72 -1.08 -2.58
CA GLY A 217 16.36 -2.37 -2.28
C GLY A 217 15.39 -3.51 -2.03
N MET A 218 14.09 -3.21 -1.80
CA MET A 218 13.08 -4.23 -1.54
C MET A 218 12.43 -4.74 -2.83
N ILE A 219 11.93 -3.84 -3.67
CA ILE A 219 11.40 -4.14 -5.01
C ILE A 219 12.15 -3.29 -6.02
N PRO A 220 13.25 -3.81 -6.59
CA PRO A 220 14.12 -3.05 -7.50
C PRO A 220 13.37 -2.40 -8.66
N LEU A 221 13.77 -1.18 -9.02
CA LEU A 221 13.16 -0.37 -10.09
C LEU A 221 13.02 -1.12 -11.42
N GLN A 222 13.87 -2.10 -11.69
CA GLN A 222 13.78 -2.91 -12.92
C GLN A 222 12.41 -3.60 -13.08
N TYR A 223 11.67 -3.85 -11.98
CA TYR A 223 10.34 -4.45 -12.05
C TYR A 223 9.26 -3.45 -12.50
N ALA A 224 9.54 -2.15 -12.55
CA ALA A 224 8.59 -1.16 -13.07
C ALA A 224 8.23 -1.42 -14.54
N LYS A 225 9.17 -1.95 -15.33
CA LYS A 225 8.92 -2.31 -16.74
C LYS A 225 7.87 -3.41 -16.92
N GLU A 226 7.71 -4.29 -15.93
CA GLU A 226 6.71 -5.37 -15.99
C GLU A 226 5.27 -4.81 -15.95
N TYR A 227 5.09 -3.56 -15.50
CA TYR A 227 3.81 -2.85 -15.48
C TYR A 227 3.52 -2.06 -16.75
N SER A 228 4.43 -2.06 -17.75
CA SER A 228 4.23 -1.34 -19.02
C SER A 228 3.10 -1.90 -19.89
N GLU A 229 2.60 -3.11 -19.58
CA GLU A 229 1.43 -3.69 -20.24
C GLU A 229 0.10 -2.96 -19.87
N ILE A 230 0.06 -2.13 -18.84
CA ILE A 230 -1.12 -1.31 -18.54
C ILE A 230 -1.25 -0.25 -19.63
N PRO A 231 -2.40 -0.16 -20.37
CA PRO A 231 -2.50 0.66 -21.57
C PRO A 231 -2.25 2.15 -21.36
N ASP A 232 -2.81 2.73 -20.28
CA ASP A 232 -2.65 4.15 -19.93
C ASP A 232 -1.83 4.23 -18.64
N ASN A 233 -0.50 4.21 -18.79
CA ASN A 233 0.41 4.28 -17.65
C ASN A 233 1.52 5.32 -17.82
N GLU A 234 1.92 5.90 -16.72
CA GLU A 234 3.07 6.81 -16.59
C GLU A 234 3.98 6.31 -15.47
N LEU A 235 5.30 6.30 -15.67
CA LEU A 235 6.30 5.98 -14.65
C LEU A 235 7.03 7.25 -14.22
N VAL A 236 7.02 7.52 -12.91
CA VAL A 236 7.84 8.56 -12.28
C VAL A 236 8.82 7.93 -11.30
N VAL A 237 10.11 8.21 -11.49
CA VAL A 237 11.19 7.76 -10.61
C VAL A 237 11.62 8.91 -9.71
N ILE A 238 11.52 8.71 -8.40
CA ILE A 238 11.98 9.68 -7.39
C ILE A 238 13.44 9.38 -7.05
N LYS A 239 14.31 10.36 -7.26
CA LYS A 239 15.75 10.26 -7.03
C LYS A 239 16.11 10.21 -5.54
N ASN A 240 17.19 9.49 -5.20
CA ASN A 240 17.69 9.33 -3.84
C ASN A 240 16.56 8.89 -2.89
N CYS A 241 15.84 7.86 -3.28
CA CYS A 241 14.65 7.37 -2.59
C CYS A 241 14.61 5.84 -2.63
N GLY A 242 14.30 5.23 -1.50
CA GLY A 242 14.12 3.79 -1.37
C GLY A 242 12.68 3.34 -1.63
N HIS A 243 12.26 2.29 -0.91
CA HIS A 243 11.00 1.58 -1.13
C HIS A 243 9.73 2.37 -0.77
N THR A 244 9.84 3.37 0.12
CA THR A 244 8.67 4.09 0.64
C THR A 244 8.72 5.59 0.35
N PRO A 245 8.53 6.02 -0.91
CA PRO A 245 8.69 7.43 -1.30
C PRO A 245 7.74 8.37 -0.56
N TYR A 246 6.57 7.92 -0.14
CA TYR A 246 5.63 8.68 0.67
C TYR A 246 6.09 8.90 2.12
N VAL A 247 7.11 8.16 2.57
CA VAL A 247 7.77 8.33 3.88
C VAL A 247 9.07 9.15 3.74
N GLU A 248 9.91 8.78 2.78
CA GLU A 248 11.24 9.36 2.61
C GLU A 248 11.21 10.73 1.92
N LYS A 249 10.37 10.89 0.89
CA LYS A 249 10.26 12.10 0.06
C LYS A 249 8.80 12.55 -0.05
N PRO A 250 8.10 12.82 1.08
CA PRO A 250 6.65 13.01 1.09
C PRO A 250 6.19 14.20 0.23
N MET A 251 6.95 15.28 0.15
CA MET A 251 6.61 16.44 -0.70
C MET A 251 6.71 16.10 -2.19
N ALA A 252 7.80 15.42 -2.60
CA ALA A 252 7.98 14.99 -3.99
C ALA A 252 6.90 13.99 -4.41
N PHE A 253 6.62 12.99 -3.56
CA PHE A 253 5.56 12.02 -3.77
C PHE A 253 4.18 12.70 -3.91
N SER A 254 3.82 13.58 -2.97
CA SER A 254 2.52 14.27 -2.99
C SER A 254 2.37 15.13 -4.23
N LYS A 255 3.42 15.86 -4.65
CA LYS A 255 3.41 16.67 -5.87
C LYS A 255 3.13 15.83 -7.11
N VAL A 256 3.82 14.71 -7.27
CA VAL A 256 3.65 13.79 -8.40
C VAL A 256 2.23 13.21 -8.43
N VAL A 257 1.77 12.70 -7.28
CA VAL A 257 0.44 12.10 -7.13
C VAL A 257 -0.67 13.12 -7.39
N LEU A 258 -0.58 14.33 -6.82
CA LEU A 258 -1.58 15.38 -7.03
C LEU A 258 -1.63 15.83 -8.49
N LYS A 259 -0.47 16.03 -9.14
CA LYS A 259 -0.42 16.36 -10.56
C LYS A 259 -1.18 15.33 -11.41
N PHE A 260 -0.99 14.04 -11.13
CA PHE A 260 -1.68 12.97 -11.83
C PHE A 260 -3.17 12.90 -11.49
N LEU A 261 -3.54 12.97 -10.21
CA LEU A 261 -4.94 12.81 -9.79
C LEU A 261 -5.83 14.00 -10.14
N VAL A 262 -5.33 15.23 -10.00
CA VAL A 262 -6.10 16.48 -10.21
C VAL A 262 -5.93 17.02 -11.63
N GLY A 263 -4.79 16.80 -12.27
CA GLY A 263 -4.41 17.40 -13.55
C GLY A 263 -3.54 18.65 -13.39
N ASN A 264 -3.17 19.28 -14.51
CA ASN A 264 -2.22 20.42 -14.54
C ASN A 264 -2.76 21.75 -13.97
N ASN A 265 -3.91 21.76 -13.29
CA ASN A 265 -4.53 22.95 -12.72
C ASN A 265 -4.31 23.11 -11.20
N SER A 266 -3.27 22.47 -10.65
CA SER A 266 -2.92 22.59 -9.22
C SER A 266 -1.56 23.24 -8.98
#